data_7580a2c04ae0b7daedbc744845d57bf1
#
_entry.id   7580a2c04ae0b7daedbc744845d57bf1
#
_cell.length_a   1.000
_cell.length_b   1.000
_cell.length_c   1.000
_cell.angle_alpha   90.00
_cell.angle_beta   90.00
_cell.angle_gamma   90.00
#
_symmetry.space_group_name_H-M   'P 1'
#
loop_
_entity.id
_entity.type
_entity.pdbx_description
1 polymer ?
#
loop_
_entity_poly.entity_id
_entity_poly.type
_entity_poly.pdbx_seq_one_letter_code
_entity_poly.pdbx_strand_id
1 'polypeptide(L)'
;MRLFCVFLFALTAEIATANSNSISNIYLENFAIANKDSVALDNAYMKVLRDGAACTLANTPNFGTRIIVALDKIKFKSNRGTIKIKRGEIAVFLENEFYDLPQGSYFEIALKKVHPPLTKPKEWFEPMKNTIIYENDEFRVFEERLNPGDTRALHSHAQRVVVRLNQVQLTDPRYSIGKPGTGIQVANTVKFAEPMVHVTKNISKIPLFNIVIEYKIEH
;
A
#
# COMPACT_ATOMS: atom_id res chain seq x y z
N MET A 1 0.20 18.18 24.74
CA MET A 1 -1.06 18.11 25.48
C MET A 1 -1.69 16.76 25.19
N ARG A 2 -1.43 15.78 26.09
CA ARG A 2 -1.98 14.42 26.01
C ARG A 2 -3.22 14.37 26.88
N LEU A 3 -4.40 14.24 26.29
CA LEU A 3 -5.59 13.89 27.05
C LEU A 3 -6.61 13.15 26.17
N PHE A 4 -7.19 12.10 26.80
CA PHE A 4 -8.38 11.35 26.43
C PHE A 4 -8.27 10.20 25.42
N CYS A 5 -7.79 9.07 25.93
CA CYS A 5 -8.32 7.75 25.61
C CYS A 5 -8.42 6.91 26.91
N VAL A 6 -9.14 7.38 27.88
CA VAL A 6 -9.50 6.63 29.11
C VAL A 6 -10.97 6.89 29.38
N PHE A 7 -11.84 6.12 28.75
CA PHE A 7 -13.22 5.87 29.20
C PHE A 7 -13.86 4.81 28.30
N LEU A 8 -13.54 3.55 28.49
CA LEU A 8 -14.41 2.43 28.07
C LEU A 8 -14.01 1.10 28.73
N PHE A 9 -13.88 1.11 30.07
CA PHE A 9 -13.72 -0.15 30.83
C PHE A 9 -14.69 -0.29 32.01
N ALA A 10 -15.91 0.17 31.85
CA ALA A 10 -16.91 0.00 32.91
C ALA A 10 -18.34 -0.16 32.37
N LEU A 11 -18.53 -1.06 31.38
CA LEU A 11 -19.90 -1.44 30.97
C LEU A 11 -19.94 -2.86 30.35
N THR A 12 -19.33 -3.83 30.98
CA THR A 12 -19.33 -5.22 30.46
C THR A 12 -20.12 -6.21 31.30
N ALA A 13 -21.08 -5.79 32.11
CA ALA A 13 -21.81 -6.72 32.98
C ALA A 13 -23.33 -6.87 32.71
N GLU A 14 -23.93 -6.15 31.75
CA GLU A 14 -25.40 -6.24 31.58
C GLU A 14 -25.94 -6.27 30.15
N ILE A 15 -25.21 -6.73 29.14
CA ILE A 15 -25.79 -6.89 27.79
C ILE A 15 -25.54 -8.32 27.26
N ALA A 16 -26.23 -9.28 27.87
CA ALA A 16 -26.20 -10.65 27.37
C ALA A 16 -27.44 -11.03 26.51
N THR A 17 -28.31 -10.09 26.14
CA THR A 17 -29.49 -10.40 25.29
C THR A 17 -29.92 -9.27 24.35
N ALA A 18 -29.03 -8.50 23.80
CA ALA A 18 -29.40 -7.49 22.80
C ALA A 18 -28.73 -7.78 21.45
N ASN A 19 -29.56 -8.31 20.55
CA ASN A 19 -29.47 -8.30 19.08
C ASN A 19 -28.09 -8.03 18.44
N SER A 20 -27.52 -9.04 17.81
CA SER A 20 -26.25 -9.01 17.06
C SER A 20 -26.15 -7.91 15.97
N ASN A 21 -27.26 -7.30 15.59
CA ASN A 21 -27.31 -6.22 14.59
C ASN A 21 -27.02 -4.83 15.18
N SER A 22 -27.09 -4.62 16.50
CA SER A 22 -26.81 -3.32 17.10
C SER A 22 -25.32 -3.09 17.40
N ILE A 23 -24.58 -4.16 17.63
CA ILE A 23 -23.14 -4.10 17.92
C ILE A 23 -22.35 -3.73 16.66
N SER A 24 -22.75 -4.24 15.48
CA SER A 24 -22.12 -3.91 14.21
C SER A 24 -22.27 -2.42 13.83
N ASN A 25 -23.40 -1.79 14.16
CA ASN A 25 -23.64 -0.38 13.85
C ASN A 25 -22.87 0.58 14.77
N ILE A 26 -22.68 0.24 16.04
CA ILE A 26 -21.90 1.06 16.98
C ILE A 26 -20.40 1.04 16.63
N TYR A 27 -19.90 -0.07 16.11
CA TYR A 27 -18.52 -0.16 15.60
C TYR A 27 -18.34 0.65 14.31
N LEU A 28 -19.32 0.66 13.41
CA LEU A 28 -19.24 1.38 12.14
C LEU A 28 -19.23 2.90 12.29
N GLU A 29 -19.97 3.47 13.23
CA GLU A 29 -20.02 4.93 13.44
C GLU A 29 -18.74 5.49 14.07
N ASN A 30 -18.05 4.72 14.91
CA ASN A 30 -16.77 5.14 15.51
C ASN A 30 -15.57 5.02 14.54
N PHE A 31 -15.73 4.34 13.41
CA PHE A 31 -14.68 4.17 12.39
C PHE A 31 -14.60 5.32 11.38
N ALA A 32 -15.51 6.28 11.41
CA ALA A 32 -15.60 7.35 10.40
C ALA A 32 -14.63 8.53 10.64
N ILE A 33 -13.89 8.56 11.74
CA ILE A 33 -12.94 9.64 12.04
C ILE A 33 -11.51 9.17 11.81
N ALA A 34 -11.21 8.72 10.58
CA ALA A 34 -9.83 8.72 10.12
C ALA A 34 -9.38 10.19 10.05
N ASN A 35 -8.35 10.54 10.78
CA ASN A 35 -7.75 11.87 10.67
C ASN A 35 -7.42 12.09 9.19
N LYS A 36 -8.01 13.11 8.56
CA LYS A 36 -7.89 13.39 7.12
C LYS A 36 -6.42 13.47 6.67
N ASP A 37 -5.52 13.79 7.60
CA ASP A 37 -4.08 13.93 7.38
C ASP A 37 -3.33 12.59 7.23
N SER A 38 -3.97 11.46 7.57
CA SER A 38 -3.38 10.12 7.41
C SER A 38 -3.69 9.47 6.06
N VAL A 39 -4.63 10.01 5.28
CA VAL A 39 -4.97 9.48 3.97
C VAL A 39 -3.93 9.93 2.96
N ALA A 40 -3.05 9.01 2.56
CA ALA A 40 -2.01 9.26 1.58
C ALA A 40 -2.52 9.16 0.13
N LEU A 41 -3.55 8.33 -0.09
CA LEU A 41 -4.19 8.13 -1.39
C LEU A 41 -5.62 7.59 -1.17
N ASP A 42 -6.59 8.09 -1.91
CA ASP A 42 -7.93 7.50 -2.02
C ASP A 42 -8.45 7.68 -3.44
N ASN A 43 -8.77 6.58 -4.10
CA ASN A 43 -9.35 6.57 -5.44
C ASN A 43 -10.41 5.46 -5.55
N ALA A 44 -10.93 5.21 -6.76
CA ALA A 44 -11.95 4.19 -6.99
C ALA A 44 -11.51 2.77 -6.59
N TYR A 45 -10.19 2.47 -6.61
CA TYR A 45 -9.66 1.11 -6.52
C TYR A 45 -9.00 0.79 -5.19
N MET A 46 -8.56 1.80 -4.44
CA MET A 46 -7.86 1.61 -3.19
C MET A 46 -7.91 2.83 -2.29
N LYS A 47 -7.63 2.59 -1.02
CA LYS A 47 -7.32 3.61 -0.03
C LYS A 47 -5.99 3.29 0.63
N VAL A 48 -5.13 4.29 0.77
CA VAL A 48 -3.84 4.16 1.42
C VAL A 48 -3.80 5.10 2.62
N LEU A 49 -3.53 4.53 3.78
CA LEU A 49 -3.32 5.25 5.03
C LEU A 49 -1.84 5.25 5.37
N ARG A 50 -1.36 6.35 5.92
CA ARG A 50 -0.03 6.45 6.49
C ARG A 50 -0.12 6.39 8.01
N ASP A 51 0.75 5.58 8.63
CA ASP A 51 0.95 5.44 10.09
C ASP A 51 -0.35 5.17 10.86
N GLY A 52 -1.31 4.52 10.17
CA GLY A 52 -2.58 4.05 10.70
C GLY A 52 -3.18 4.98 11.72
N ALA A 53 -3.74 6.11 11.31
CA ALA A 53 -4.53 6.89 12.24
C ALA A 53 -5.67 6.03 12.76
N ALA A 54 -5.66 5.74 14.02
CA ALA A 54 -6.70 5.19 14.91
C ALA A 54 -7.80 4.23 14.35
N CYS A 55 -7.82 3.98 13.05
CA CYS A 55 -8.79 3.14 12.37
C CYS A 55 -8.07 2.26 11.37
N THR A 56 -7.75 1.02 11.77
CA THR A 56 -7.45 0.00 10.79
C THR A 56 -8.64 -0.12 9.85
N LEU A 57 -8.40 -0.18 8.55
CA LEU A 57 -9.44 -0.53 7.57
C LEU A 57 -9.88 -2.01 7.72
N ALA A 58 -9.38 -2.69 8.77
CA ALA A 58 -9.81 -4.00 9.21
C ALA A 58 -11.32 -3.96 9.44
N ASN A 59 -12.06 -4.79 8.72
CA ASN A 59 -13.51 -4.95 8.82
C ASN A 59 -14.39 -3.89 8.13
N THR A 60 -13.88 -3.09 7.23
CA THR A 60 -14.74 -2.28 6.36
C THR A 60 -15.25 -3.13 5.18
N PRO A 61 -16.56 -3.26 4.98
CA PRO A 61 -17.15 -4.21 4.00
C PRO A 61 -16.78 -3.96 2.53
N ASN A 62 -16.21 -2.80 2.22
CA ASN A 62 -15.86 -2.40 0.85
C ASN A 62 -14.39 -2.71 0.46
N PHE A 63 -13.61 -3.26 1.39
CA PHE A 63 -12.20 -3.58 1.14
C PHE A 63 -11.98 -5.11 1.16
N GLY A 64 -11.20 -5.56 0.21
CA GLY A 64 -10.72 -6.94 0.12
C GLY A 64 -9.36 -7.09 0.82
N THR A 65 -8.33 -7.33 0.03
CA THR A 65 -6.97 -7.50 0.51
C THR A 65 -6.38 -6.20 1.06
N ARG A 66 -5.62 -6.31 2.14
CA ARG A 66 -4.86 -5.23 2.75
C ARG A 66 -3.38 -5.58 2.77
N ILE A 67 -2.55 -4.59 2.45
CA ILE A 67 -1.11 -4.77 2.37
C ILE A 67 -0.46 -3.71 3.25
N ILE A 68 0.29 -4.15 4.25
CA ILE A 68 1.12 -3.28 5.06
C ILE A 68 2.51 -3.26 4.44
N VAL A 69 3.01 -2.07 4.13
CA VAL A 69 4.38 -1.84 3.67
C VAL A 69 5.13 -1.07 4.76
N ALA A 70 6.12 -1.69 5.36
CA ALA A 70 6.88 -1.09 6.44
C ALA A 70 7.82 0.02 5.92
N LEU A 71 7.73 1.20 6.49
CA LEU A 71 8.66 2.32 6.25
C LEU A 71 9.79 2.34 7.29
N ASP A 72 9.63 1.59 8.36
CA ASP A 72 10.58 1.39 9.43
C ASP A 72 10.43 -0.03 10.00
N LYS A 73 11.15 -0.37 11.06
CA LYS A 73 10.91 -1.63 11.79
C LYS A 73 9.60 -1.52 12.57
N ILE A 74 8.65 -2.40 12.26
CA ILE A 74 7.35 -2.44 12.91
C ILE A 74 7.05 -3.82 13.50
N LYS A 75 6.22 -3.82 14.54
CA LYS A 75 5.76 -5.03 15.22
C LYS A 75 4.29 -4.87 15.58
N PHE A 76 3.49 -5.91 15.35
CA PHE A 76 2.08 -5.94 15.69
C PHE A 76 1.58 -7.39 15.85
N LYS A 77 0.38 -7.55 16.42
CA LYS A 77 -0.29 -8.85 16.52
C LYS A 77 -1.30 -8.99 15.39
N SER A 78 -1.57 -10.22 15.01
CA SER A 78 -2.63 -10.60 14.10
C SER A 78 -3.26 -11.92 14.51
N ASN A 79 -4.32 -12.35 13.84
CA ASN A 79 -4.87 -13.71 14.01
C ASN A 79 -3.86 -14.81 13.66
N ARG A 80 -2.77 -14.50 12.96
CA ARG A 80 -1.66 -15.41 12.63
C ARG A 80 -0.51 -15.37 13.66
N GLY A 81 -0.64 -14.56 14.72
CA GLY A 81 0.38 -14.36 15.75
C GLY A 81 1.11 -13.02 15.63
N THR A 82 2.29 -12.94 16.23
CA THR A 82 3.09 -11.71 16.21
C THR A 82 3.88 -11.57 14.91
N ILE A 83 3.66 -10.49 14.19
CA ILE A 83 4.36 -10.12 12.97
C ILE A 83 5.43 -9.08 13.28
N LYS A 84 6.63 -9.27 12.72
CA LYS A 84 7.75 -8.33 12.79
C LYS A 84 8.30 -8.18 11.39
N ILE A 85 8.26 -6.98 10.87
CA ILE A 85 8.80 -6.66 9.55
C ILE A 85 9.64 -5.39 9.62
N LYS A 86 10.61 -5.29 8.74
CA LYS A 86 11.51 -4.14 8.62
C LYS A 86 11.23 -3.37 7.33
N ARG A 87 11.86 -2.21 7.21
CA ARG A 87 11.72 -1.32 6.05
C ARG A 87 11.75 -2.06 4.73
N GLY A 88 10.70 -1.87 3.91
CA GLY A 88 10.52 -2.49 2.61
C GLY A 88 9.94 -3.91 2.65
N GLU A 89 9.80 -4.52 3.82
CA GLU A 89 9.05 -5.77 3.94
C GLU A 89 7.54 -5.51 4.02
N ILE A 90 6.76 -6.51 3.67
CA ILE A 90 5.30 -6.43 3.60
C ILE A 90 4.63 -7.47 4.48
N ALA A 91 3.38 -7.19 4.85
CA ALA A 91 2.45 -8.17 5.37
C ALA A 91 1.12 -8.06 4.61
N VAL A 92 0.63 -9.17 4.06
CA VAL A 92 -0.62 -9.23 3.30
C VAL A 92 -1.70 -9.87 4.15
N PHE A 93 -2.88 -9.28 4.18
CA PHE A 93 -4.06 -9.73 4.92
C PHE A 93 -5.24 -9.84 3.97
N LEU A 94 -5.86 -11.00 3.98
CA LEU A 94 -7.10 -11.24 3.24
C LEU A 94 -8.31 -10.64 3.98
N GLU A 95 -9.47 -10.64 3.36
CA GLU A 95 -10.69 -9.99 3.85
C GLU A 95 -11.08 -10.39 5.29
N ASN A 96 -10.90 -11.67 5.64
CA ASN A 96 -11.29 -12.21 6.96
C ASN A 96 -10.17 -12.22 7.99
N GLU A 97 -9.01 -11.67 7.66
CA GLU A 97 -7.88 -11.58 8.58
C GLU A 97 -7.86 -10.24 9.30
N PHE A 98 -7.42 -10.23 10.54
CA PHE A 98 -7.34 -9.02 11.35
C PHE A 98 -5.97 -8.87 12.02
N TYR A 99 -5.64 -7.66 12.38
CA TYR A 99 -4.41 -7.30 13.06
C TYR A 99 -4.61 -6.03 13.91
N ASP A 100 -3.79 -5.92 14.95
CA ASP A 100 -3.70 -4.71 15.76
C ASP A 100 -2.92 -3.64 14.98
N LEU A 101 -3.13 -2.37 15.33
CA LEU A 101 -2.37 -1.27 14.74
C LEU A 101 -0.86 -1.49 14.91
N PRO A 102 -0.08 -1.53 13.82
CA PRO A 102 1.37 -1.61 13.92
C PRO A 102 1.95 -0.41 14.66
N GLN A 103 2.97 -0.66 15.48
CA GLN A 103 3.77 0.40 16.08
C GLN A 103 4.95 0.72 15.17
N GLY A 104 5.10 1.97 14.79
CA GLY A 104 6.12 2.47 13.86
C GLY A 104 5.53 3.04 12.58
N SER A 105 6.36 3.32 11.59
CA SER A 105 5.95 3.98 10.35
C SER A 105 5.69 2.97 9.23
N TYR A 106 4.53 3.10 8.56
CA TYR A 106 4.10 2.19 7.50
C TYR A 106 3.05 2.83 6.58
N PHE A 107 2.82 2.22 5.43
CA PHE A 107 1.59 2.40 4.66
C PHE A 107 0.70 1.18 4.80
N GLU A 108 -0.58 1.40 5.03
CA GLU A 108 -1.63 0.41 4.90
C GLU A 108 -2.38 0.66 3.58
N ILE A 109 -2.29 -0.27 2.65
CA ILE A 109 -2.93 -0.21 1.34
C ILE A 109 -4.11 -1.17 1.36
N ALA A 110 -5.32 -0.64 1.34
CA ALA A 110 -6.54 -1.43 1.27
C ALA A 110 -7.08 -1.41 -0.16
N LEU A 111 -7.07 -2.57 -0.80
CA LEU A 111 -7.65 -2.75 -2.13
C LEU A 111 -9.17 -2.79 -2.01
N LYS A 112 -9.87 -1.97 -2.79
CA LYS A 112 -11.33 -1.99 -2.87
C LYS A 112 -11.77 -3.16 -3.74
N LYS A 113 -13.01 -3.62 -3.57
CA LYS A 113 -13.59 -4.72 -4.38
C LYS A 113 -13.83 -4.33 -5.84
N VAL A 114 -13.55 -3.10 -6.21
CA VAL A 114 -13.61 -2.60 -7.59
C VAL A 114 -12.21 -2.65 -8.17
N HIS A 115 -12.05 -3.42 -9.23
CA HIS A 115 -10.77 -3.51 -9.96
C HIS A 115 -10.66 -2.39 -11.01
N PRO A 116 -9.46 -1.86 -11.23
CA PRO A 116 -9.25 -0.95 -12.36
C PRO A 116 -9.52 -1.69 -13.67
N PRO A 117 -9.98 -0.99 -14.72
CA PRO A 117 -10.04 -1.59 -16.04
C PRO A 117 -8.63 -2.07 -16.43
N LEU A 118 -8.51 -3.39 -16.67
CA LEU A 118 -7.22 -4.03 -16.94
C LEU A 118 -6.78 -3.70 -18.36
N THR A 119 -6.27 -2.50 -18.56
CA THR A 119 -5.77 -2.05 -19.86
C THR A 119 -4.28 -2.35 -19.99
N LYS A 120 -3.93 -3.08 -21.05
CA LYS A 120 -2.51 -3.21 -21.46
C LYS A 120 -2.05 -1.90 -22.08
N PRO A 121 -0.78 -1.51 -21.87
CA PRO A 121 -0.17 -0.52 -22.76
C PRO A 121 -0.30 -0.98 -24.22
N LYS A 122 -0.37 -0.02 -25.14
CA LYS A 122 -0.49 -0.31 -26.58
C LYS A 122 0.57 -1.29 -27.08
N GLU A 123 1.78 -1.18 -26.52
CA GLU A 123 2.87 -2.12 -26.73
C GLU A 123 3.24 -2.73 -25.38
N TRP A 124 3.27 -4.05 -25.30
CA TRP A 124 3.62 -4.77 -24.07
C TRP A 124 5.04 -5.34 -24.19
N PHE A 125 5.87 -4.99 -23.22
CA PHE A 125 7.20 -5.55 -23.04
C PHE A 125 7.24 -6.22 -21.67
N GLU A 126 7.75 -7.44 -21.62
CA GLU A 126 7.89 -8.13 -20.34
C GLU A 126 8.68 -7.27 -19.35
N PRO A 127 8.17 -7.12 -18.13
CA PRO A 127 8.90 -6.40 -17.08
C PRO A 127 10.22 -7.12 -16.85
N MET A 128 11.31 -6.39 -16.77
CA MET A 128 12.59 -6.95 -16.36
C MET A 128 12.44 -7.64 -15.00
N LYS A 129 13.30 -8.63 -14.74
CA LYS A 129 13.32 -9.46 -13.52
C LYS A 129 13.17 -8.60 -12.25
N ASN A 130 11.94 -8.50 -11.77
CA ASN A 130 11.62 -7.94 -10.46
C ASN A 130 11.64 -9.10 -9.45
N THR A 131 12.02 -8.82 -8.22
CA THR A 131 11.89 -9.80 -7.15
C THR A 131 10.44 -9.80 -6.68
N ILE A 132 9.66 -10.79 -7.13
CA ILE A 132 8.29 -10.98 -6.66
C ILE A 132 8.35 -11.45 -5.21
N ILE A 133 7.66 -10.74 -4.31
CA ILE A 133 7.60 -11.03 -2.87
C ILE A 133 6.21 -11.52 -2.44
N TYR A 134 5.19 -11.30 -3.25
CA TYR A 134 3.85 -11.86 -3.09
C TYR A 134 3.12 -11.85 -4.46
N GLU A 135 2.30 -12.85 -4.70
CA GLU A 135 1.46 -12.94 -5.90
C GLU A 135 0.19 -13.74 -5.62
N ASN A 136 -0.92 -13.32 -6.21
CA ASN A 136 -2.18 -14.06 -6.30
C ASN A 136 -2.80 -13.87 -7.70
N ASP A 137 -4.06 -14.24 -7.89
CA ASP A 137 -4.73 -14.14 -9.18
C ASP A 137 -5.00 -12.69 -9.63
N GLU A 138 -5.12 -11.74 -8.68
CA GLU A 138 -5.52 -10.35 -8.94
C GLU A 138 -4.33 -9.40 -9.12
N PHE A 139 -3.27 -9.59 -8.32
CA PHE A 139 -2.12 -8.70 -8.31
C PHE A 139 -0.83 -9.41 -7.95
N ARG A 140 0.27 -8.74 -8.20
CA ARG A 140 1.61 -9.12 -7.72
C ARG A 140 2.25 -7.98 -6.97
N VAL A 141 3.05 -8.31 -5.96
CA VAL A 141 3.89 -7.36 -5.23
C VAL A 141 5.34 -7.71 -5.49
N PHE A 142 6.12 -6.72 -5.88
CA PHE A 142 7.53 -6.92 -6.16
C PHE A 142 8.40 -5.77 -5.68
N GLU A 143 9.65 -6.07 -5.42
CA GLU A 143 10.69 -5.08 -5.19
C GLU A 143 11.20 -4.53 -6.52
N GLU A 144 11.22 -3.22 -6.65
CA GLU A 144 11.87 -2.53 -7.74
C GLU A 144 13.17 -1.90 -7.23
N ARG A 145 14.30 -2.45 -7.69
CA ARG A 145 15.64 -1.97 -7.32
C ARG A 145 16.43 -1.58 -8.56
N LEU A 146 17.17 -0.46 -8.46
CA LEU A 146 18.05 0.01 -9.52
C LEU A 146 19.22 0.78 -8.89
N ASN A 147 20.45 0.30 -9.08
CA ASN A 147 21.62 0.96 -8.51
C ASN A 147 21.88 2.32 -9.14
N PRO A 148 22.69 3.18 -8.50
CA PRO A 148 23.15 4.42 -9.10
C PRO A 148 23.82 4.20 -10.45
N GLY A 149 23.37 4.95 -11.46
CA GLY A 149 23.88 4.86 -12.83
C GLY A 149 23.26 3.77 -13.70
N ASP A 150 22.63 2.75 -13.09
CA ASP A 150 22.01 1.64 -13.83
C ASP A 150 20.80 2.11 -14.63
N THR A 151 20.58 1.42 -15.75
CA THR A 151 19.43 1.61 -16.62
C THR A 151 18.63 0.32 -16.72
N ARG A 152 17.34 0.41 -16.43
CA ARG A 152 16.38 -0.64 -16.74
C ARG A 152 15.90 -0.44 -18.18
N ALA A 153 16.06 -1.48 -19.01
CA ALA A 153 15.65 -1.48 -20.42
C ALA A 153 14.15 -1.22 -20.57
N LEU A 154 13.72 -1.05 -21.81
CA LEU A 154 12.31 -0.84 -22.14
C LEU A 154 11.44 -1.94 -21.52
N HIS A 155 10.44 -1.55 -20.77
CA HIS A 155 9.50 -2.44 -20.09
C HIS A 155 8.15 -1.80 -19.91
N SER A 156 7.14 -2.62 -19.67
CA SER A 156 5.75 -2.22 -19.47
C SER A 156 5.31 -2.42 -18.04
N HIS A 157 4.35 -1.61 -17.64
CA HIS A 157 3.61 -1.78 -16.40
C HIS A 157 2.11 -1.68 -16.66
N ALA A 158 1.32 -2.43 -15.88
CA ALA A 158 -0.11 -2.21 -15.73
C ALA A 158 -0.41 -1.13 -14.68
N GLN A 159 -1.69 -0.95 -14.33
CA GLN A 159 -2.08 -0.12 -13.19
C GLN A 159 -1.43 -0.65 -11.92
N ARG A 160 -0.87 0.25 -11.14
CA ARG A 160 -0.12 -0.12 -9.96
C ARG A 160 -0.06 0.95 -8.89
N VAL A 161 0.20 0.53 -7.66
CA VAL A 161 0.64 1.40 -6.58
C VAL A 161 2.15 1.29 -6.44
N VAL A 162 2.82 2.40 -6.30
CA VAL A 162 4.26 2.48 -6.06
C VAL A 162 4.49 3.14 -4.72
N VAL A 163 4.97 2.35 -3.74
CA VAL A 163 5.48 2.84 -2.45
C VAL A 163 6.97 3.13 -2.63
N ARG A 164 7.32 4.40 -2.54
CA ARG A 164 8.69 4.90 -2.74
C ARG A 164 9.42 4.91 -1.42
N LEU A 165 10.45 4.09 -1.29
CA LEU A 165 11.20 3.99 -0.04
C LEU A 165 12.39 4.95 -0.01
N ASN A 166 13.07 5.16 -1.14
CA ASN A 166 14.22 6.07 -1.22
C ASN A 166 13.90 7.31 -2.06
N GLN A 167 14.56 8.42 -1.72
CA GLN A 167 14.54 9.60 -2.56
C GLN A 167 15.58 9.45 -3.66
N VAL A 168 15.12 9.44 -4.89
CA VAL A 168 15.98 9.27 -6.07
C VAL A 168 15.56 10.21 -7.20
N GLN A 169 16.48 10.50 -8.09
CA GLN A 169 16.20 11.16 -9.36
C GLN A 169 16.29 10.14 -10.49
N LEU A 170 15.24 10.04 -11.27
CA LEU A 170 15.13 9.14 -12.40
C LEU A 170 15.03 9.91 -13.71
N THR A 171 15.52 9.31 -14.77
CA THR A 171 15.32 9.80 -16.14
C THR A 171 14.96 8.64 -17.04
N ASP A 172 14.17 8.94 -18.08
CA ASP A 172 14.04 8.09 -19.25
C ASP A 172 14.92 8.70 -20.33
N PRO A 173 16.01 8.05 -20.75
CA PRO A 173 16.95 8.62 -21.69
C PRO A 173 16.36 8.90 -23.08
N ARG A 174 15.15 8.41 -23.36
CA ARG A 174 14.41 8.69 -24.61
C ARG A 174 13.70 10.03 -24.59
N TYR A 175 13.55 10.65 -23.39
CA TYR A 175 12.76 11.87 -23.22
C TYR A 175 13.50 12.90 -22.39
N SER A 176 13.13 14.16 -22.56
CA SER A 176 13.57 15.25 -21.69
C SER A 176 12.92 15.16 -20.30
N ILE A 177 13.53 15.83 -19.33
CA ILE A 177 13.01 15.94 -17.96
C ILE A 177 11.54 16.45 -17.98
N GLY A 178 10.70 15.87 -17.13
CA GLY A 178 9.28 16.21 -17.03
C GLY A 178 8.33 15.30 -17.82
N LYS A 179 8.85 14.33 -18.58
CA LYS A 179 8.06 13.30 -19.24
C LYS A 179 7.81 12.10 -18.31
N PRO A 180 6.83 11.23 -18.61
CA PRO A 180 6.59 10.02 -17.82
C PRO A 180 7.87 9.20 -17.58
N GLY A 181 8.07 8.77 -16.34
CA GLY A 181 9.28 8.04 -15.94
C GLY A 181 10.47 8.90 -15.57
N THR A 182 10.37 10.24 -15.69
CA THR A 182 11.44 11.17 -15.30
C THR A 182 11.05 11.99 -14.07
N GLY A 183 12.02 12.43 -13.28
CA GLY A 183 11.82 13.35 -12.17
C GLY A 183 12.36 12.84 -10.83
N ILE A 184 12.07 13.60 -9.79
CA ILE A 184 12.45 13.27 -8.41
C ILE A 184 11.33 12.43 -7.78
N GLN A 185 11.70 11.28 -7.25
CA GLN A 185 10.86 10.51 -6.34
C GLN A 185 11.20 10.89 -4.91
N VAL A 186 10.21 11.31 -4.15
CA VAL A 186 10.37 11.63 -2.72
C VAL A 186 10.20 10.35 -1.90
N ALA A 187 11.10 10.13 -0.94
CA ALA A 187 11.04 8.98 -0.04
C ALA A 187 9.76 8.98 0.81
N ASN A 188 9.32 7.78 1.19
CA ASN A 188 8.16 7.57 2.04
C ASN A 188 6.88 8.22 1.49
N THR A 189 6.70 8.12 0.18
CA THR A 189 5.48 8.54 -0.53
C THR A 189 4.86 7.37 -1.28
N VAL A 190 3.59 7.51 -1.61
CA VAL A 190 2.84 6.55 -2.41
C VAL A 190 2.24 7.23 -3.62
N LYS A 191 2.17 6.51 -4.73
CA LYS A 191 1.54 6.98 -5.97
C LYS A 191 0.77 5.84 -6.63
N PHE A 192 -0.44 6.11 -7.08
CA PHE A 192 -1.11 5.30 -8.10
C PHE A 192 -0.58 5.68 -9.48
N ALA A 193 -0.28 4.70 -10.29
CA ALA A 193 0.29 4.90 -11.63
C ALA A 193 -0.49 4.10 -12.67
N GLU A 194 -0.81 4.80 -13.75
CA GLU A 194 -1.46 4.23 -14.94
C GLU A 194 -0.50 3.34 -15.73
N PRO A 195 -1.03 2.50 -16.65
CA PRO A 195 -0.22 1.69 -17.54
C PRO A 195 0.77 2.55 -18.31
N MET A 196 2.00 2.06 -18.45
CA MET A 196 3.02 2.78 -19.17
C MET A 196 4.11 1.86 -19.74
N VAL A 197 4.79 2.37 -20.75
CA VAL A 197 6.01 1.76 -21.33
C VAL A 197 7.14 2.78 -21.18
N HIS A 198 8.23 2.38 -20.53
CA HIS A 198 9.34 3.29 -20.31
C HIS A 198 10.70 2.59 -20.18
N VAL A 199 11.76 3.39 -20.29
CA VAL A 199 13.10 3.08 -19.83
C VAL A 199 13.34 3.87 -18.56
N THR A 200 14.02 3.30 -17.59
CA THR A 200 14.31 3.99 -16.33
C THR A 200 15.79 3.96 -16.03
N LYS A 201 16.41 5.11 -15.88
CA LYS A 201 17.79 5.25 -15.42
C LYS A 201 17.83 5.97 -14.08
N ASN A 202 18.53 5.39 -13.11
CA ASN A 202 18.79 6.04 -11.83
C ASN A 202 20.01 6.96 -11.96
N ILE A 203 19.78 8.27 -11.90
CA ILE A 203 20.85 9.29 -11.96
C ILE A 203 21.21 9.85 -10.58
N SER A 204 20.69 9.22 -9.50
CA SER A 204 21.04 9.55 -8.13
C SER A 204 22.30 8.84 -7.67
N LYS A 205 22.80 9.23 -6.49
CA LYS A 205 23.91 8.53 -5.80
C LYS A 205 23.46 7.39 -4.90
N ILE A 206 22.14 7.22 -4.72
CA ILE A 206 21.53 6.18 -3.88
C ILE A 206 20.70 5.24 -4.74
N PRO A 207 20.56 3.97 -4.37
CA PRO A 207 19.76 3.03 -5.12
C PRO A 207 18.27 3.40 -5.08
N LEU A 208 17.57 3.20 -6.20
CA LEU A 208 16.11 3.12 -6.21
C LEU A 208 15.69 1.91 -5.38
N PHE A 209 14.70 2.12 -4.54
CA PHE A 209 14.01 1.06 -3.82
C PHE A 209 12.53 1.41 -3.68
N ASN A 210 11.69 0.66 -4.36
CA ASN A 210 10.24 0.77 -4.31
C ASN A 210 9.63 -0.60 -4.00
N ILE A 211 8.46 -0.59 -3.37
CA ILE A 211 7.52 -1.72 -3.35
C ILE A 211 6.39 -1.37 -4.31
N VAL A 212 6.16 -2.26 -5.27
CA VAL A 212 5.15 -2.07 -6.31
C VAL A 212 4.07 -3.14 -6.16
N ILE A 213 2.82 -2.70 -6.06
CA ILE A 213 1.63 -3.55 -6.11
C ILE A 213 1.01 -3.33 -7.48
N GLU A 214 1.12 -4.29 -8.38
CA GLU A 214 0.66 -4.19 -9.76
C GLU A 214 -0.48 -5.17 -10.02
N TYR A 215 -1.59 -4.66 -10.55
CA TYR A 215 -2.73 -5.50 -10.95
C TYR A 215 -2.34 -6.40 -12.13
N LYS A 216 -2.73 -7.66 -12.06
CA LYS A 216 -2.48 -8.62 -13.15
C LYS A 216 -3.45 -8.34 -14.29
N ILE A 217 -2.92 -8.37 -15.50
CA ILE A 217 -3.70 -8.28 -16.73
C ILE A 217 -3.99 -9.73 -17.14
N GLU A 218 -5.24 -10.06 -17.34
CA GLU A 218 -5.61 -11.35 -17.92
C GLU A 218 -4.97 -11.48 -19.30
N HIS A 219 -4.29 -12.60 -19.51
CA HIS A 219 -3.62 -12.93 -20.77
C HIS A 219 -4.56 -13.52 -21.79
#